data_508907b31ea070dc71eee7763c4db76b
#
_entry.id   508907b31ea070dc71eee7763c4db76b
#
_cell.length_a   1.000
_cell.length_b   1.000
_cell.length_c   1.000
_cell.angle_alpha   90.00
_cell.angle_beta   90.00
_cell.angle_gamma   90.00
#
_symmetry.space_group_name_H-M   'P 1'
#
loop_
_entity.id
_entity.type
_entity.pdbx_description
1 polymer ?
#
loop_
_entity_poly.entity_id
_entity_poly.type
_entity_poly.pdbx_seq_one_letter_code
_entity_poly.pdbx_strand_id
1 'polypeptide(L)'
;MIMSRLHKILAPLLLSLLLLVTSCASKAPSRFDQAQQTSSQQKSGQAVVKDATQGANFNKFFPKGDSGYQRVYTQEKKGFSQAKLKKDGKDIATLSISDIKSTPDTAKKYQQSTKTIAGYPAATLGNSQTSVLVNNRYQVTVRSTDPSFNREAWLQKFDLAGLARLQ
;
A
#
# COMPACT_ATOMS: atom_id res chain seq x y z
N MET A 1 -47.88 -34.55 44.05
CA MET A 1 -48.04 -34.63 42.57
C MET A 1 -47.43 -33.48 41.80
N ILE A 2 -46.95 -32.44 42.45
CA ILE A 2 -46.32 -31.25 41.81
C ILE A 2 -44.82 -31.42 41.56
N MET A 3 -44.10 -32.12 42.46
CA MET A 3 -42.66 -32.31 42.35
C MET A 3 -42.19 -33.15 41.13
N SER A 4 -43.00 -34.14 40.72
CA SER A 4 -42.60 -34.99 39.56
C SER A 4 -42.72 -34.25 38.20
N ARG A 5 -43.53 -33.21 38.10
CA ARG A 5 -43.66 -32.39 36.91
C ARG A 5 -42.51 -31.37 36.77
N LEU A 6 -41.98 -30.90 37.93
CA LEU A 6 -40.90 -29.94 37.97
C LEU A 6 -39.59 -30.55 37.39
N HIS A 7 -39.28 -31.82 37.70
CA HIS A 7 -38.10 -32.53 37.17
C HIS A 7 -38.17 -32.74 35.64
N LYS A 8 -39.39 -32.92 35.10
CA LYS A 8 -39.58 -33.13 33.65
C LYS A 8 -39.34 -31.86 32.82
N ILE A 9 -39.43 -30.69 33.45
CA ILE A 9 -39.18 -29.40 32.79
C ILE A 9 -37.76 -28.92 33.05
N LEU A 10 -37.18 -29.19 34.22
CA LEU A 10 -35.84 -28.76 34.60
C LEU A 10 -34.76 -29.53 33.79
N ALA A 11 -34.95 -30.80 33.50
CA ALA A 11 -33.99 -31.61 32.81
C ALA A 11 -33.71 -31.14 31.35
N PRO A 12 -34.74 -30.85 30.53
CA PRO A 12 -34.50 -30.33 29.17
C PRO A 12 -33.97 -28.89 29.18
N LEU A 13 -34.32 -28.09 30.18
CA LEU A 13 -33.80 -26.72 30.31
C LEU A 13 -32.32 -26.71 30.66
N LEU A 14 -31.88 -27.62 31.54
CA LEU A 14 -30.46 -27.77 31.89
C LEU A 14 -29.61 -28.30 30.71
N LEU A 15 -30.20 -29.24 29.93
CA LEU A 15 -29.56 -29.80 28.75
C LEU A 15 -29.39 -28.76 27.63
N SER A 16 -30.37 -27.88 27.44
CA SER A 16 -30.27 -26.80 26.47
C SER A 16 -29.24 -25.73 26.87
N LEU A 17 -29.09 -25.45 28.16
CA LEU A 17 -28.10 -24.52 28.67
C LEU A 17 -26.66 -25.09 28.51
N LEU A 18 -26.49 -26.41 28.66
CA LEU A 18 -25.18 -27.05 28.45
C LEU A 18 -24.73 -27.03 26.98
N LEU A 19 -25.66 -27.06 26.03
CA LEU A 19 -25.36 -27.00 24.59
C LEU A 19 -24.96 -25.60 24.12
N LEU A 20 -25.33 -24.55 24.85
CA LEU A 20 -24.97 -23.17 24.51
C LEU A 20 -23.53 -22.82 24.93
N VAL A 21 -22.93 -23.49 25.88
CA VAL A 21 -21.55 -23.22 26.33
C VAL A 21 -20.47 -24.00 25.57
N THR A 22 -20.85 -24.99 24.74
CA THR A 22 -19.88 -25.79 23.96
C THR A 22 -19.56 -25.22 22.56
N SER A 23 -20.11 -24.04 22.22
CA SER A 23 -19.90 -23.42 20.91
C SER A 23 -18.62 -22.55 20.81
N CYS A 24 -17.78 -22.53 21.83
CA CYS A 24 -16.42 -21.96 21.74
C CYS A 24 -15.41 -23.06 21.42
N ALA A 25 -15.62 -23.84 20.36
CA ALA A 25 -14.53 -24.58 19.75
C ALA A 25 -13.58 -23.54 19.13
N SER A 26 -12.47 -23.27 19.78
CA SER A 26 -11.35 -22.53 19.21
C SER A 26 -10.98 -23.23 17.90
N LYS A 27 -11.31 -22.60 16.77
CA LYS A 27 -10.83 -23.04 15.46
C LYS A 27 -9.32 -23.20 15.58
N ALA A 28 -8.79 -24.38 15.25
CA ALA A 28 -7.36 -24.53 15.12
C ALA A 28 -6.84 -23.40 14.21
N PRO A 29 -5.76 -22.69 14.60
CA PRO A 29 -5.25 -21.56 13.84
C PRO A 29 -4.98 -22.03 12.42
N SER A 30 -5.58 -21.34 11.45
CA SER A 30 -5.37 -21.62 10.04
C SER A 30 -3.92 -21.29 9.69
N ARG A 31 -3.39 -21.84 8.59
CA ARG A 31 -2.07 -21.45 8.06
C ARG A 31 -1.99 -19.93 7.79
N PHE A 32 -3.13 -19.29 7.56
CA PHE A 32 -3.23 -17.86 7.36
C PHE A 32 -3.13 -17.08 8.67
N ASP A 33 -3.65 -17.59 9.79
CA ASP A 33 -3.52 -16.96 11.11
C ASP A 33 -2.08 -16.99 11.60
N GLN A 34 -1.35 -18.08 11.35
CA GLN A 34 0.08 -18.16 11.62
C GLN A 34 0.89 -17.20 10.73
N ALA A 35 0.58 -17.12 9.44
CA ALA A 35 1.22 -16.18 8.53
C ALA A 35 0.94 -14.72 8.94
N GLN A 36 -0.26 -14.43 9.42
CA GLN A 36 -0.65 -13.11 9.89
C GLN A 36 -0.01 -12.74 11.22
N GLN A 37 0.13 -13.69 12.16
CA GLN A 37 0.90 -13.50 13.40
C GLN A 37 2.39 -13.33 13.13
N THR A 38 2.96 -14.15 12.25
CA THR A 38 4.38 -14.03 11.88
C THR A 38 4.64 -12.71 11.16
N SER A 39 3.73 -12.26 10.31
CA SER A 39 3.80 -10.96 9.61
C SER A 39 3.70 -9.78 10.57
N SER A 40 2.87 -9.88 11.62
CA SER A 40 2.75 -8.82 12.64
C SER A 40 3.90 -8.84 13.66
N GLN A 41 4.57 -9.98 13.85
CA GLN A 41 5.77 -10.11 14.68
C GLN A 41 7.06 -9.78 13.95
N GLN A 42 7.05 -9.78 12.63
CA GLN A 42 8.19 -9.41 11.81
C GLN A 42 8.41 -7.89 11.88
N LYS A 43 9.08 -7.45 12.94
CA LYS A 43 9.52 -6.05 13.13
C LYS A 43 10.65 -5.64 12.18
N SER A 44 11.10 -6.52 11.30
CA SER A 44 12.22 -6.30 10.40
C SER A 44 11.73 -5.99 8.99
N GLY A 45 11.96 -4.77 8.53
CA GLY A 45 12.02 -4.41 7.12
C GLY A 45 10.84 -3.66 6.52
N GLN A 46 9.70 -3.54 7.19
CA GLN A 46 8.60 -2.68 6.77
C GLN A 46 8.10 -1.72 7.85
N ALA A 47 8.89 -1.50 8.89
CA ALA A 47 8.60 -0.46 9.85
C ALA A 47 8.71 0.90 9.14
N VAL A 48 7.56 1.40 8.65
CA VAL A 48 7.44 2.79 8.25
C VAL A 48 7.88 3.62 9.45
N VAL A 49 9.00 4.34 9.33
CA VAL A 49 9.50 5.17 10.42
C VAL A 49 8.39 6.09 10.93
N LYS A 50 8.38 6.34 12.24
CA LYS A 50 7.36 7.16 12.90
C LYS A 50 7.14 8.52 12.22
N ASP A 51 8.17 9.05 11.58
CA ASP A 51 8.19 10.35 10.90
C ASP A 51 7.94 10.26 9.37
N ALA A 52 7.52 9.11 8.84
CA ALA A 52 7.19 9.04 7.43
C ALA A 52 5.95 9.89 7.12
N THR A 53 5.97 10.52 5.97
CA THR A 53 4.90 11.39 5.46
C THR A 53 3.59 10.62 5.32
N GLN A 54 2.46 11.20 5.70
CA GLN A 54 1.14 10.62 5.46
C GLN A 54 0.87 10.53 3.95
N GLY A 55 0.35 9.38 3.48
CA GLY A 55 0.13 9.12 2.06
C GLY A 55 -0.77 10.15 1.38
N ALA A 56 -1.82 10.61 2.06
CA ALA A 56 -2.73 11.66 1.56
C ALA A 56 -2.01 12.97 1.23
N ASN A 57 -0.93 13.30 1.95
CA ASN A 57 -0.14 14.52 1.68
C ASN A 57 0.60 14.47 0.34
N PHE A 58 0.77 13.27 -0.24
CA PHE A 58 1.37 13.12 -1.56
C PHE A 58 0.43 13.43 -2.71
N ASN A 59 -0.89 13.36 -2.50
CA ASN A 59 -1.88 13.42 -3.59
C ASN A 59 -1.81 14.72 -4.40
N LYS A 60 -1.46 15.83 -3.76
CA LYS A 60 -1.33 17.13 -4.43
C LYS A 60 -0.18 17.21 -5.43
N PHE A 61 0.81 16.31 -5.34
CA PHE A 61 1.98 16.30 -6.21
C PHE A 61 1.81 15.40 -7.44
N PHE A 62 0.78 14.55 -7.46
CA PHE A 62 0.50 13.73 -8.63
C PHE A 62 -0.04 14.56 -9.79
N PRO A 63 0.34 14.22 -11.03
CA PRO A 63 -0.22 14.86 -12.21
C PRO A 63 -1.74 14.67 -12.26
N LYS A 64 -2.44 15.68 -12.71
CA LYS A 64 -3.87 15.54 -13.04
C LYS A 64 -4.00 14.63 -14.27
N GLY A 65 -5.14 13.95 -14.41
CA GLY A 65 -5.46 13.26 -15.64
C GLY A 65 -5.61 14.29 -16.76
N ASP A 66 -4.98 14.04 -17.90
CA ASP A 66 -5.10 14.87 -19.11
C ASP A 66 -5.06 13.99 -20.37
N SER A 67 -5.37 14.58 -21.53
CA SER A 67 -5.26 13.89 -22.83
C SER A 67 -5.99 12.54 -22.89
N GLY A 68 -7.17 12.45 -22.28
CA GLY A 68 -7.98 11.22 -22.22
C GLY A 68 -7.58 10.25 -21.11
N TYR A 69 -6.57 10.58 -20.29
CA TYR A 69 -6.22 9.78 -19.12
C TYR A 69 -6.99 10.23 -17.87
N GLN A 70 -7.50 9.25 -17.12
CA GLN A 70 -8.10 9.43 -15.80
C GLN A 70 -7.14 8.93 -14.73
N ARG A 71 -6.93 9.72 -13.68
CA ARG A 71 -6.19 9.31 -12.50
C ARG A 71 -7.14 8.77 -11.44
N VAL A 72 -6.87 7.56 -10.94
CA VAL A 72 -7.64 6.90 -9.89
C VAL A 72 -6.68 6.46 -8.78
N TYR A 73 -6.82 7.01 -7.58
CA TYR A 73 -6.02 6.57 -6.42
C TYR A 73 -6.41 5.14 -6.02
N THR A 74 -5.41 4.32 -5.75
CA THR A 74 -5.57 2.90 -5.41
C THR A 74 -5.02 2.54 -4.05
N GLN A 75 -4.03 3.28 -3.57
CA GLN A 75 -3.46 3.09 -2.24
C GLN A 75 -3.02 4.42 -1.63
N GLU A 76 -3.36 4.61 -0.36
CA GLU A 76 -2.84 5.66 0.50
C GLU A 76 -2.51 5.04 1.85
N LYS A 77 -1.25 5.09 2.22
CA LYS A 77 -0.77 4.66 3.54
C LYS A 77 0.42 5.52 3.95
N LYS A 78 0.78 5.48 5.21
CA LYS A 78 1.94 6.21 5.72
C LYS A 78 3.19 5.87 4.89
N GLY A 79 3.86 6.89 4.37
CA GLY A 79 5.04 6.76 3.52
C GLY A 79 4.76 6.37 2.06
N PHE A 80 3.49 6.23 1.64
CA PHE A 80 3.18 5.77 0.29
C PHE A 80 1.84 6.25 -0.23
N SER A 81 1.80 6.68 -1.50
CA SER A 81 0.58 6.88 -2.26
C SER A 81 0.73 6.35 -3.68
N GLN A 82 -0.35 5.78 -4.21
CA GLN A 82 -0.38 5.21 -5.55
C GLN A 82 -1.68 5.56 -6.27
N ALA A 83 -1.54 5.83 -7.56
CA ALA A 83 -2.67 6.02 -8.46
C ALA A 83 -2.46 5.22 -9.75
N LYS A 84 -3.55 4.80 -10.38
CA LYS A 84 -3.57 4.28 -11.74
C LYS A 84 -3.93 5.36 -12.72
N LEU A 85 -3.31 5.34 -13.88
CA LEU A 85 -3.76 6.07 -15.06
C LEU A 85 -4.57 5.11 -15.93
N LYS A 86 -5.81 5.49 -16.18
CA LYS A 86 -6.73 4.78 -17.06
C LYS A 86 -6.96 5.58 -18.33
N LYS A 87 -7.03 4.88 -19.47
CA LYS A 87 -7.46 5.44 -20.75
C LYS A 87 -8.44 4.46 -21.39
N ASP A 88 -9.59 4.94 -21.82
CA ASP A 88 -10.65 4.12 -22.40
C ASP A 88 -11.03 2.92 -21.51
N GLY A 89 -11.10 3.17 -20.17
CA GLY A 89 -11.43 2.16 -19.16
C GLY A 89 -10.30 1.18 -18.81
N LYS A 90 -9.18 1.17 -19.54
CA LYS A 90 -8.04 0.27 -19.32
C LYS A 90 -6.98 0.90 -18.43
N ASP A 91 -6.35 0.09 -17.58
CA ASP A 91 -5.18 0.51 -16.78
C ASP A 91 -3.96 0.58 -17.71
N ILE A 92 -3.40 1.77 -17.90
CA ILE A 92 -2.26 2.01 -18.79
C ILE A 92 -0.96 2.12 -18.00
N ALA A 93 -0.99 2.79 -16.85
CA ALA A 93 0.19 2.99 -16.02
C ALA A 93 -0.16 3.08 -14.53
N THR A 94 0.85 2.86 -13.71
CA THR A 94 0.80 3.09 -12.27
C THR A 94 1.78 4.20 -11.91
N LEU A 95 1.30 5.16 -11.14
CA LEU A 95 2.05 6.28 -10.57
C LEU A 95 2.19 6.05 -9.07
N SER A 96 3.35 6.31 -8.48
CA SER A 96 3.51 6.24 -7.02
C SER A 96 4.53 7.22 -6.47
N ILE A 97 4.33 7.63 -5.22
CA ILE A 97 5.29 8.37 -4.41
C ILE A 97 5.55 7.54 -3.15
N SER A 98 6.83 7.31 -2.83
CA SER A 98 7.28 6.58 -1.65
C SER A 98 8.25 7.43 -0.84
N ASP A 99 8.03 7.54 0.46
CA ASP A 99 9.01 8.06 1.42
C ASP A 99 9.98 6.91 1.76
N ILE A 100 11.22 6.99 1.26
CA ILE A 100 12.22 5.95 1.43
C ILE A 100 13.13 6.19 2.65
N LYS A 101 12.73 7.05 3.58
CA LYS A 101 13.49 7.33 4.81
C LYS A 101 13.81 6.06 5.62
N SER A 102 12.91 5.06 5.60
CA SER A 102 13.11 3.76 6.25
C SER A 102 13.95 2.76 5.44
N THR A 103 14.21 3.03 4.18
CA THR A 103 14.93 2.15 3.27
C THR A 103 16.00 2.91 2.48
N PRO A 104 17.04 3.45 3.17
CA PRO A 104 18.03 4.33 2.54
C PRO A 104 18.80 3.66 1.41
N ASP A 105 18.92 2.33 1.44
CA ASP A 105 19.55 1.56 0.36
C ASP A 105 18.85 1.74 -0.99
N THR A 106 17.56 2.07 -0.99
CA THR A 106 16.82 2.38 -2.22
C THR A 106 17.41 3.59 -2.95
N ALA A 107 18.05 4.51 -2.23
CA ALA A 107 18.68 5.70 -2.82
C ALA A 107 19.98 5.37 -3.58
N LYS A 108 20.68 4.27 -3.26
CA LYS A 108 21.98 3.91 -3.85
C LYS A 108 21.97 3.84 -5.38
N LYS A 109 20.88 3.31 -5.98
CA LYS A 109 20.73 3.22 -7.42
C LYS A 109 20.72 4.57 -8.15
N TYR A 110 20.37 5.65 -7.44
CA TYR A 110 20.37 7.00 -8.00
C TYR A 110 21.72 7.68 -7.90
N GLN A 111 22.53 7.33 -6.91
CA GLN A 111 23.88 7.88 -6.73
C GLN A 111 24.83 7.48 -7.88
N GLN A 112 24.56 6.33 -8.49
CA GLN A 112 25.36 5.80 -9.62
C GLN A 112 24.76 6.20 -10.97
N SER A 113 23.62 6.87 -10.99
CA SER A 113 22.94 7.24 -12.24
C SER A 113 23.46 8.55 -12.78
N THR A 114 23.83 8.56 -14.05
CA THR A 114 24.14 9.78 -14.83
C THR A 114 22.87 10.41 -15.42
N LYS A 115 21.73 9.70 -15.36
CA LYS A 115 20.47 10.15 -15.93
C LYS A 115 19.75 11.07 -14.95
N THR A 116 19.20 12.18 -15.48
CA THR A 116 18.30 13.07 -14.73
C THR A 116 16.98 13.26 -15.49
N ILE A 117 15.90 13.48 -14.74
CA ILE A 117 14.59 13.87 -15.28
C ILE A 117 14.10 15.05 -14.45
N ALA A 118 13.75 16.17 -15.10
CA ALA A 118 13.39 17.43 -14.45
C ALA A 118 14.41 17.89 -13.39
N GLY A 119 15.72 17.62 -13.61
CA GLY A 119 16.79 17.98 -12.69
C GLY A 119 17.01 17.02 -11.52
N TYR A 120 16.23 15.94 -11.39
CA TYR A 120 16.37 14.97 -10.31
C TYR A 120 17.05 13.68 -10.82
N PRO A 121 17.92 13.03 -10.02
CA PRO A 121 18.52 11.75 -10.38
C PRO A 121 17.44 10.72 -10.72
N ALA A 122 17.62 10.02 -11.84
CA ALA A 122 16.63 9.08 -12.36
C ALA A 122 17.22 7.68 -12.52
N ALA A 123 16.41 6.66 -12.34
CA ALA A 123 16.77 5.27 -12.58
C ALA A 123 15.66 4.55 -13.34
N THR A 124 16.08 3.68 -14.27
CA THR A 124 15.19 2.80 -15.03
C THR A 124 15.42 1.37 -14.60
N LEU A 125 14.35 0.62 -14.37
CA LEU A 125 14.40 -0.80 -14.03
C LEU A 125 13.64 -1.60 -15.09
N GLY A 126 14.39 -2.34 -15.87
CA GLY A 126 13.86 -3.05 -17.05
C GLY A 126 13.14 -2.09 -18.01
N ASN A 127 12.17 -2.63 -18.75
CA ASN A 127 11.43 -1.88 -19.77
C ASN A 127 10.10 -1.29 -19.25
N SER A 128 9.79 -1.48 -17.97
CA SER A 128 8.47 -1.16 -17.45
C SER A 128 8.44 -0.09 -16.34
N GLN A 129 9.60 0.28 -15.78
CA GLN A 129 9.65 1.23 -14.67
C GLN A 129 10.71 2.30 -14.87
N THR A 130 10.33 3.56 -14.61
CA THR A 130 11.25 4.70 -14.50
C THR A 130 10.91 5.45 -13.22
N SER A 131 11.93 5.90 -12.49
CA SER A 131 11.76 6.60 -11.23
C SER A 131 12.78 7.72 -11.05
N VAL A 132 12.43 8.72 -10.25
CA VAL A 132 13.32 9.81 -9.83
C VAL A 132 13.41 9.85 -8.31
N LEU A 133 14.52 10.36 -7.79
CA LEU A 133 14.74 10.59 -6.37
C LEU A 133 14.72 12.10 -6.09
N VAL A 134 13.76 12.51 -5.28
CA VAL A 134 13.54 13.90 -4.89
C VAL A 134 14.03 14.11 -3.46
N ASN A 135 14.86 15.10 -3.24
CA ASN A 135 15.40 15.49 -1.93
C ASN A 135 16.01 14.31 -1.13
N ASN A 136 16.65 13.36 -1.83
CA ASN A 136 17.23 12.13 -1.25
C ASN A 136 16.27 11.33 -0.33
N ARG A 137 14.96 11.58 -0.43
CA ARG A 137 13.93 11.02 0.46
C ARG A 137 12.72 10.46 -0.28
N TYR A 138 12.26 11.12 -1.33
CA TYR A 138 11.02 10.74 -1.99
C TYR A 138 11.31 10.09 -3.34
N GLN A 139 10.93 8.84 -3.49
CA GLN A 139 10.99 8.15 -4.76
C GLN A 139 9.66 8.32 -5.49
N VAL A 140 9.70 8.96 -6.66
CA VAL A 140 8.55 9.06 -7.57
C VAL A 140 8.73 8.05 -8.69
N THR A 141 7.74 7.20 -8.91
CA THR A 141 7.83 6.08 -9.87
C THR A 141 6.66 6.10 -10.83
N VAL A 142 6.96 5.87 -12.09
CA VAL A 142 5.99 5.59 -13.15
C VAL A 142 6.27 4.20 -13.71
N ARG A 143 5.25 3.35 -13.73
CA ARG A 143 5.32 1.99 -14.24
C ARG A 143 4.26 1.77 -15.32
N SER A 144 4.68 1.22 -16.46
CA SER A 144 3.80 0.79 -17.54
C SER A 144 4.48 -0.32 -18.33
N THR A 145 3.73 -1.33 -18.73
CA THR A 145 4.17 -2.38 -19.66
C THR A 145 3.88 -2.03 -21.12
N ASP A 146 3.14 -0.95 -21.37
CA ASP A 146 2.89 -0.46 -22.70
C ASP A 146 4.16 0.23 -23.24
N PRO A 147 4.77 -0.30 -24.30
CA PRO A 147 6.01 0.27 -24.87
C PRO A 147 5.82 1.67 -25.47
N SER A 148 4.60 2.02 -25.85
CA SER A 148 4.26 3.35 -26.39
C SER A 148 4.08 4.41 -25.29
N PHE A 149 3.96 3.99 -24.03
CA PHE A 149 3.74 4.90 -22.91
C PHE A 149 5.04 5.58 -22.48
N ASN A 150 5.12 6.90 -22.62
CA ASN A 150 6.29 7.69 -22.25
C ASN A 150 6.33 7.96 -20.75
N ARG A 151 7.00 7.06 -19.99
CA ARG A 151 7.13 7.16 -18.51
C ARG A 151 7.88 8.41 -18.06
N GLU A 152 8.88 8.86 -18.84
CA GLU A 152 9.67 10.05 -18.49
C GLU A 152 8.86 11.34 -18.62
N ALA A 153 8.07 11.46 -19.69
CA ALA A 153 7.16 12.59 -19.84
C ALA A 153 6.13 12.64 -18.71
N TRP A 154 5.66 11.49 -18.22
CA TRP A 154 4.76 11.45 -17.08
C TRP A 154 5.43 11.76 -15.75
N LEU A 155 6.70 11.41 -15.55
CA LEU A 155 7.47 11.85 -14.37
C LEU A 155 7.62 13.36 -14.31
N GLN A 156 7.82 14.03 -15.46
CA GLN A 156 7.92 15.49 -15.53
C GLN A 156 6.61 16.22 -15.18
N LYS A 157 5.47 15.54 -15.25
CA LYS A 157 4.17 16.12 -14.90
C LYS A 157 3.88 16.12 -13.39
N PHE A 158 4.69 15.44 -12.56
CA PHE A 158 4.59 15.55 -11.12
C PHE A 158 5.09 16.92 -10.64
N ASP A 159 4.49 17.45 -9.58
CA ASP A 159 5.06 18.60 -8.88
C ASP A 159 6.26 18.16 -8.00
N LEU A 160 7.37 17.83 -8.69
CA LEU A 160 8.60 17.38 -8.03
C LEU A 160 9.22 18.50 -7.18
N ALA A 161 9.09 19.75 -7.62
CA ALA A 161 9.58 20.91 -6.86
C ALA A 161 8.78 21.15 -5.59
N GLY A 162 7.46 20.98 -5.64
CA GLY A 162 6.58 21.01 -4.47
C GLY A 162 6.91 19.88 -3.50
N LEU A 163 7.13 18.67 -4.04
CA LEU A 163 7.51 17.49 -3.25
C LEU A 163 8.88 17.68 -2.56
N ALA A 164 9.84 18.34 -3.20
CA ALA A 164 11.15 18.63 -2.61
C ALA A 164 11.07 19.55 -1.39
N ARG A 165 10.04 20.39 -1.30
CA ARG A 165 9.80 21.29 -0.15
C ARG A 165 8.99 20.63 0.99
N LEU A 166 8.49 19.42 0.79
CA LEU A 166 7.76 18.69 1.82
C LEU A 166 8.74 18.20 2.90
N GLN A 167 8.51 18.64 4.13
CA GLN A 167 9.30 18.29 5.32
C GLN A 167 8.72 17.08 6.05
#